data_f6cb7134ffa63c5d6a76bed1b43f7ce1
#
_entry.id   f6cb7134ffa63c5d6a76bed1b43f7ce1
#
_cell.length_a   1.000
_cell.length_b   1.000
_cell.length_c   1.000
_cell.angle_alpha   90.00
_cell.angle_beta   90.00
_cell.angle_gamma   90.00
#
_symmetry.space_group_name_H-M   'P 1'
#
loop_
_entity.id
_entity.type
_entity.pdbx_description
1 polymer ?
#
loop_
_entity_poly.entity_id
_entity_poly.type
_entity_poly.pdbx_seq_one_letter_code
_entity_poly.pdbx_strand_id
1 'polypeptide(L)'
;MFSVIISVSLYSQDIDSIFRVRGEKYFGFVLTSEMRPDDFTNMFSIDGAKGDTIIANASLEQFKKFLELGIPCFFLSHPSEQIDFDAVNIHHLNQHTNWNFYPDYDSYLEIMSDFSVNYPEICQIHEIGTLVSGRKLLAARISKNIGSESDKPRFLYTSTIHGDELTGYVLSLQLIDYLLTNYGTDPYISRLVDSIDIWINPLANPDGTFHFGNNTINGAKRYNAQNIDLNRNYPDPKAGAHPDNKPWQEETVFFMEFAENQKFNMSANWHGGAEVCNYPWDTWYELSADNPWWVYTMREFADTVISRSPSPYFRSFDDGIVRGSMWYSITGGRQDYMNYFQGCREFTLELSNNKIPPPHNLPLYWEYNYPSFLNYIEQSLYGFRGIVRDSVSGEPLRAKVFITNHDIDSSFVYSHLPAGDYHRYLYEGSYNIVFSAPGHNSKTFYNVNVGKRRTTWLNVELSPAEDGIGTENSSLNIRIYPNPVTDGGLFISSDQNPGFIELINSAGIRVFYDYSEETEICIYTSELASGIYLIRIHNDRGYITKKIIVF
;
A
#
# COMPACT_ATOMS: atom_id res chain seq x y z
N MET A 1 -11.15 -17.21 -33.78
CA MET A 1 -9.90 -17.40 -34.56
C MET A 1 -9.11 -18.47 -33.88
N PHE A 2 -8.78 -19.56 -34.55
CA PHE A 2 -8.08 -20.71 -33.97
C PHE A 2 -6.62 -20.32 -33.69
N SER A 3 -6.26 -20.16 -32.41
CA SER A 3 -4.85 -20.09 -32.01
C SER A 3 -4.23 -21.44 -32.20
N VAL A 4 -3.21 -21.51 -33.07
CA VAL A 4 -2.42 -22.71 -33.32
C VAL A 4 -1.71 -23.04 -31.99
N ILE A 5 -2.14 -24.12 -31.32
CA ILE A 5 -1.43 -24.72 -30.20
C ILE A 5 -0.18 -25.38 -30.80
N ILE A 6 0.93 -24.68 -30.76
CA ILE A 6 2.23 -25.28 -31.02
C ILE A 6 2.72 -25.85 -29.69
N SER A 7 2.46 -27.13 -29.45
CA SER A 7 3.16 -27.89 -28.42
C SER A 7 4.62 -28.04 -28.86
N VAL A 8 5.44 -27.05 -28.53
CA VAL A 8 6.87 -27.12 -28.75
C VAL A 8 7.43 -28.03 -27.67
N SER A 9 7.98 -29.17 -28.10
CA SER A 9 8.90 -29.94 -27.29
C SER A 9 10.11 -29.05 -27.00
N LEU A 10 10.15 -28.44 -25.80
CA LEU A 10 11.16 -27.48 -25.35
C LEU A 10 12.58 -28.06 -25.20
N TYR A 11 12.79 -29.32 -25.59
CA TYR A 11 14.06 -30.01 -25.44
C TYR A 11 15.18 -29.58 -26.42
N SER A 12 14.95 -28.62 -27.32
CA SER A 12 15.97 -28.20 -28.29
C SER A 12 16.12 -26.69 -28.53
N GLN A 13 15.31 -25.84 -27.93
CA GLN A 13 15.49 -24.39 -28.05
C GLN A 13 16.33 -23.85 -26.88
N ASP A 14 17.27 -22.97 -27.20
CA ASP A 14 18.01 -22.19 -26.20
C ASP A 14 17.01 -21.26 -25.46
N ILE A 15 16.55 -21.70 -24.27
CA ILE A 15 15.58 -20.98 -23.44
C ILE A 15 16.07 -19.57 -23.16
N ASP A 16 17.36 -19.37 -22.93
CA ASP A 16 17.95 -18.07 -22.65
C ASP A 16 17.74 -17.09 -23.83
N SER A 17 17.69 -17.62 -25.09
CA SER A 17 17.43 -16.77 -26.25
C SER A 17 16.01 -16.22 -26.29
N ILE A 18 15.02 -16.98 -25.79
CA ILE A 18 13.61 -16.59 -25.75
C ILE A 18 13.37 -15.39 -24.80
N PHE A 19 14.17 -15.30 -23.74
CA PHE A 19 14.06 -14.23 -22.75
C PHE A 19 14.99 -13.02 -23.02
N ARG A 20 15.93 -13.14 -23.96
CA ARG A 20 17.00 -12.15 -24.19
C ARG A 20 16.50 -10.74 -24.47
N VAL A 21 15.40 -10.60 -25.20
CA VAL A 21 14.91 -9.30 -25.66
C VAL A 21 14.09 -8.59 -24.57
N ARG A 22 13.22 -9.35 -23.88
CA ARG A 22 12.22 -8.77 -22.98
C ARG A 22 12.53 -9.03 -21.51
N GLY A 23 13.24 -10.12 -21.19
CA GLY A 23 13.54 -10.52 -19.81
C GLY A 23 12.41 -11.26 -19.12
N GLU A 24 11.22 -11.29 -19.71
CA GLU A 24 10.03 -11.99 -19.23
C GLU A 24 9.34 -12.76 -20.36
N LYS A 25 8.49 -13.72 -19.99
CA LYS A 25 7.71 -14.47 -20.97
C LYS A 25 6.30 -14.75 -20.47
N TYR A 26 5.36 -14.52 -21.38
CA TYR A 26 3.95 -14.82 -21.20
C TYR A 26 3.67 -16.24 -21.66
N PHE A 27 3.09 -17.07 -20.79
CA PHE A 27 2.87 -18.48 -21.08
C PHE A 27 1.60 -19.00 -20.39
N GLY A 28 1.12 -20.15 -20.86
CA GLY A 28 -0.01 -20.84 -20.26
C GLY A 28 0.31 -22.28 -19.93
N PHE A 29 -0.34 -22.82 -18.91
CA PHE A 29 -0.32 -24.24 -18.53
C PHE A 29 -1.67 -24.66 -17.93
N VAL A 30 -1.92 -25.97 -17.89
CA VAL A 30 -3.20 -26.51 -17.41
C VAL A 30 -3.01 -27.13 -16.02
N LEU A 31 -3.83 -26.73 -15.06
CA LEU A 31 -3.88 -27.33 -13.73
C LEU A 31 -4.44 -28.77 -13.82
N THR A 32 -3.84 -29.67 -13.08
CA THR A 32 -4.44 -30.97 -12.80
C THR A 32 -5.38 -30.88 -11.59
N SER A 33 -6.17 -31.92 -11.33
CA SER A 33 -7.08 -31.96 -10.19
C SER A 33 -6.40 -31.87 -8.80
N GLU A 34 -5.08 -32.05 -8.75
CA GLU A 34 -4.27 -32.01 -7.54
C GLU A 34 -3.58 -30.64 -7.34
N MET A 35 -3.63 -29.74 -8.32
CA MET A 35 -2.97 -28.43 -8.33
C MET A 35 -3.97 -27.31 -8.08
N ARG A 36 -3.51 -26.25 -7.39
CA ARG A 36 -4.26 -25.02 -7.19
C ARG A 36 -3.43 -23.82 -7.68
N PRO A 37 -4.06 -22.70 -8.06
CA PRO A 37 -3.32 -21.47 -8.41
C PRO A 37 -2.33 -21.04 -7.33
N ASP A 38 -2.70 -21.14 -6.05
CA ASP A 38 -1.85 -20.76 -4.91
C ASP A 38 -0.52 -21.51 -4.84
N ASP A 39 -0.43 -22.71 -5.43
CA ASP A 39 0.82 -23.49 -5.47
C ASP A 39 1.90 -22.79 -6.33
N PHE A 40 1.50 -21.82 -7.17
CA PHE A 40 2.38 -21.15 -8.15
C PHE A 40 2.59 -19.66 -7.87
N THR A 41 1.79 -19.01 -7.00
CA THR A 41 1.81 -17.55 -6.80
C THR A 41 3.12 -17.00 -6.25
N ASN A 42 3.88 -17.83 -5.53
CA ASN A 42 5.23 -17.50 -5.06
C ASN A 42 6.34 -17.83 -6.09
N MET A 43 5.99 -18.51 -7.19
CA MET A 43 6.97 -18.89 -8.22
C MET A 43 7.02 -17.86 -9.35
N PHE A 44 5.88 -17.36 -9.78
CA PHE A 44 5.74 -16.37 -10.85
C PHE A 44 4.39 -15.63 -10.72
N SER A 45 4.18 -14.63 -11.56
CA SER A 45 2.95 -13.85 -11.56
C SER A 45 1.85 -14.53 -12.35
N ILE A 46 0.71 -14.80 -11.70
CA ILE A 46 -0.51 -15.26 -12.37
C ILE A 46 -1.26 -14.03 -12.89
N ASP A 47 -1.52 -14.02 -14.19
CA ASP A 47 -2.23 -12.94 -14.89
C ASP A 47 -3.73 -13.23 -15.04
N GLY A 48 -4.10 -14.51 -14.95
CA GLY A 48 -5.49 -14.93 -15.04
C GLY A 48 -5.65 -16.44 -15.14
N ALA A 49 -6.91 -16.87 -15.08
CA ALA A 49 -7.30 -18.25 -15.29
C ALA A 49 -8.50 -18.35 -16.24
N LYS A 50 -8.50 -19.32 -17.12
CA LYS A 50 -9.63 -19.65 -17.99
C LYS A 50 -9.95 -21.15 -17.90
N GLY A 51 -10.94 -21.48 -17.08
CA GLY A 51 -11.13 -22.85 -16.64
C GLY A 51 -9.89 -23.33 -15.86
N ASP A 52 -9.38 -24.48 -16.20
CA ASP A 52 -8.17 -25.04 -15.59
C ASP A 52 -6.86 -24.49 -16.21
N THR A 53 -6.93 -23.59 -17.19
CA THR A 53 -5.76 -23.00 -17.82
C THR A 53 -5.35 -21.74 -17.08
N ILE A 54 -4.12 -21.76 -16.53
CA ILE A 54 -3.47 -20.59 -15.93
C ILE A 54 -2.69 -19.85 -17.01
N ILE A 55 -2.80 -18.54 -16.99
CA ILE A 55 -2.00 -17.61 -17.79
C ILE A 55 -1.07 -16.87 -16.83
N ALA A 56 0.21 -16.89 -17.15
CA ALA A 56 1.23 -16.39 -16.24
C ALA A 56 2.33 -15.61 -16.96
N ASN A 57 3.01 -14.77 -16.23
CA ASN A 57 4.22 -14.08 -16.63
C ASN A 57 5.39 -14.50 -15.74
N ALA A 58 6.54 -14.82 -16.31
CA ALA A 58 7.72 -15.25 -15.58
C ALA A 58 8.99 -14.63 -16.13
N SER A 59 9.94 -14.31 -15.25
CA SER A 59 11.33 -14.07 -15.62
C SER A 59 12.01 -15.39 -16.02
N LEU A 60 13.19 -15.30 -16.64
CA LEU A 60 13.96 -16.49 -17.02
C LEU A 60 14.23 -17.44 -15.82
N GLU A 61 14.58 -16.89 -14.67
CA GLU A 61 14.84 -17.68 -13.45
C GLU A 61 13.59 -18.40 -12.98
N GLN A 62 12.47 -17.69 -12.91
CA GLN A 62 11.18 -18.24 -12.50
C GLN A 62 10.70 -19.32 -13.48
N PHE A 63 10.84 -19.08 -14.77
CA PHE A 63 10.46 -20.04 -15.79
C PHE A 63 11.32 -21.31 -15.75
N LYS A 64 12.64 -21.20 -15.50
CA LYS A 64 13.51 -22.36 -15.30
C LYS A 64 13.05 -23.22 -14.12
N LYS A 65 12.69 -22.60 -12.98
CA LYS A 65 12.10 -23.32 -11.82
C LYS A 65 10.79 -24.01 -12.17
N PHE A 66 9.93 -23.37 -12.95
CA PHE A 66 8.68 -23.98 -13.42
C PHE A 66 8.92 -25.23 -14.29
N LEU A 67 9.92 -25.20 -15.17
CA LEU A 67 10.26 -26.35 -16.01
C LEU A 67 10.72 -27.57 -15.20
N GLU A 68 11.31 -27.37 -14.01
CA GLU A 68 11.71 -28.47 -13.12
C GLU A 68 10.50 -29.26 -12.59
N LEU A 69 9.29 -28.68 -12.61
CA LEU A 69 8.06 -29.37 -12.24
C LEU A 69 7.58 -30.35 -13.31
N GLY A 70 8.11 -30.28 -14.53
CA GLY A 70 7.71 -31.15 -15.65
C GLY A 70 6.28 -30.92 -16.16
N ILE A 71 5.67 -29.78 -15.82
CA ILE A 71 4.31 -29.43 -16.27
C ILE A 71 4.35 -28.94 -17.71
N PRO A 72 3.55 -29.51 -18.63
CA PRO A 72 3.45 -29.02 -19.99
C PRO A 72 2.94 -27.57 -20.05
N CYS A 73 3.61 -26.75 -20.85
CA CYS A 73 3.23 -25.37 -21.06
C CYS A 73 3.31 -24.96 -22.54
N PHE A 74 2.76 -23.77 -22.83
CA PHE A 74 2.80 -23.17 -24.17
C PHE A 74 3.05 -21.68 -24.04
N PHE A 75 3.78 -21.08 -24.97
CA PHE A 75 4.02 -19.65 -24.99
C PHE A 75 2.85 -18.90 -25.60
N LEU A 76 2.63 -17.71 -25.07
CA LEU A 76 1.66 -16.73 -25.55
C LEU A 76 2.38 -15.46 -26.00
N SER A 77 1.78 -14.75 -26.95
CA SER A 77 2.20 -13.38 -27.25
C SER A 77 1.81 -12.46 -26.11
N HIS A 78 2.73 -11.61 -25.69
CA HIS A 78 2.46 -10.66 -24.62
C HIS A 78 1.39 -9.63 -25.06
N PRO A 79 0.48 -9.18 -24.17
CA PRO A 79 -0.55 -8.19 -24.52
C PRO A 79 0.01 -6.94 -25.20
N SER A 80 1.15 -6.39 -24.74
CA SER A 80 1.78 -5.21 -25.33
C SER A 80 2.41 -5.42 -26.72
N GLU A 81 2.59 -6.68 -27.17
CA GLU A 81 3.04 -7.00 -28.53
C GLU A 81 1.88 -7.09 -29.53
N GLN A 82 0.64 -7.03 -29.05
CA GLN A 82 -0.57 -7.20 -29.86
C GLN A 82 -1.32 -5.89 -30.09
N ILE A 83 -0.80 -4.77 -29.58
CA ILE A 83 -1.38 -3.44 -29.79
C ILE A 83 -1.05 -2.93 -31.21
N ASP A 84 -2.00 -2.26 -31.85
CA ASP A 84 -1.89 -1.65 -33.18
C ASP A 84 -1.81 -0.10 -33.09
N PHE A 85 -1.48 0.42 -31.94
CA PHE A 85 -1.30 1.84 -31.62
C PHE A 85 -0.05 2.00 -30.73
N ASP A 86 0.41 3.23 -30.54
CA ASP A 86 1.60 3.51 -29.73
C ASP A 86 1.41 4.79 -28.89
N ALA A 87 2.43 5.09 -28.09
CA ALA A 87 2.51 6.34 -27.37
C ALA A 87 2.56 7.53 -28.34
N VAL A 88 2.03 8.65 -27.90
CA VAL A 88 1.92 9.87 -28.69
C VAL A 88 2.72 10.98 -28.04
N ASN A 89 3.54 11.68 -28.83
CA ASN A 89 4.21 12.89 -28.40
C ASN A 89 3.23 14.06 -28.42
N ILE A 90 3.01 14.68 -27.28
CA ILE A 90 2.08 15.80 -27.10
C ILE A 90 2.82 16.91 -26.39
N HIS A 91 2.87 18.06 -27.03
CA HIS A 91 3.36 19.28 -26.44
C HIS A 91 2.19 20.07 -25.87
N HIS A 92 2.10 20.17 -24.55
CA HIS A 92 1.10 20.88 -23.75
C HIS A 92 -0.35 20.36 -23.84
N LEU A 93 -0.98 20.23 -22.71
CA LEU A 93 -2.42 20.00 -22.61
C LEU A 93 -3.19 21.27 -22.97
N ASN A 94 -4.30 21.12 -23.67
CA ASN A 94 -5.26 22.19 -23.87
C ASN A 94 -6.54 21.93 -23.06
N GLN A 95 -7.38 22.95 -22.87
CA GLN A 95 -8.61 22.88 -22.07
C GLN A 95 -9.66 21.86 -22.58
N HIS A 96 -9.43 21.24 -23.74
CA HIS A 96 -10.31 20.27 -24.38
C HIS A 96 -9.59 18.93 -24.64
N THR A 97 -8.57 18.62 -23.89
CA THR A 97 -7.84 17.36 -24.05
C THR A 97 -8.77 16.18 -23.75
N ASN A 98 -9.01 15.37 -24.77
CA ASN A 98 -9.86 14.20 -24.69
C ASN A 98 -9.07 12.94 -24.35
N TRP A 99 -8.34 12.87 -23.33
CA TRP A 99 -7.51 11.79 -22.77
C TRP A 99 -7.63 10.39 -23.45
N ASN A 100 -7.77 10.35 -24.78
CA ASN A 100 -7.88 9.15 -25.60
C ASN A 100 -6.55 8.77 -26.28
N PHE A 101 -5.45 8.90 -25.55
CA PHE A 101 -4.08 8.61 -25.98
C PHE A 101 -3.23 8.19 -24.79
N TYR A 102 -2.09 7.57 -25.10
CA TYR A 102 -1.03 7.28 -24.14
C TYR A 102 0.11 8.29 -24.38
N PRO A 103 0.41 9.20 -23.44
CA PRO A 103 1.58 10.06 -23.57
C PRO A 103 2.87 9.25 -23.66
N ASP A 104 3.81 9.65 -24.51
CA ASP A 104 5.18 9.16 -24.42
C ASP A 104 5.86 9.71 -23.16
N TYR A 105 7.08 9.24 -22.85
CA TYR A 105 7.74 9.61 -21.60
C TYR A 105 8.08 11.10 -21.53
N ASP A 106 8.47 11.70 -22.65
CA ASP A 106 8.82 13.13 -22.70
C ASP A 106 7.57 13.99 -22.51
N SER A 107 6.45 13.62 -23.15
CA SER A 107 5.14 14.23 -22.93
C SER A 107 4.65 14.07 -21.49
N TYR A 108 4.86 12.91 -20.87
CA TYR A 108 4.55 12.72 -19.45
C TYR A 108 5.26 13.74 -18.56
N LEU A 109 6.55 13.96 -18.79
CA LEU A 109 7.33 14.96 -18.03
C LEU A 109 6.78 16.39 -18.24
N GLU A 110 6.47 16.76 -19.50
CA GLU A 110 5.89 18.06 -19.83
C GLU A 110 4.52 18.23 -19.16
N ILE A 111 3.62 17.27 -19.29
CA ILE A 111 2.28 17.29 -18.67
C ILE A 111 2.38 17.46 -17.15
N MET A 112 3.23 16.68 -16.48
CA MET A 112 3.43 16.81 -15.04
C MET A 112 3.97 18.20 -14.66
N SER A 113 4.91 18.74 -15.43
CA SER A 113 5.43 20.09 -15.24
C SER A 113 4.35 21.17 -15.41
N ASP A 114 3.55 21.06 -16.47
CA ASP A 114 2.48 22.00 -16.80
C ASP A 114 1.43 22.09 -15.70
N PHE A 115 1.10 21.00 -15.01
CA PHE A 115 0.19 21.04 -13.87
C PHE A 115 0.68 21.99 -12.76
N SER A 116 1.97 21.94 -12.40
CA SER A 116 2.48 22.83 -11.37
C SER A 116 2.70 24.27 -11.86
N VAL A 117 3.03 24.45 -13.14
CA VAL A 117 3.22 25.78 -13.74
C VAL A 117 1.87 26.52 -13.87
N ASN A 118 0.82 25.81 -14.28
CA ASN A 118 -0.50 26.42 -14.50
C ASN A 118 -1.31 26.58 -13.20
N TYR A 119 -1.03 25.76 -12.16
CA TYR A 119 -1.77 25.78 -10.88
C TYR A 119 -0.84 25.86 -9.65
N PRO A 120 0.11 26.83 -9.60
CA PRO A 120 1.16 26.86 -8.57
C PRO A 120 0.64 27.01 -7.14
N GLU A 121 -0.57 27.55 -6.96
CA GLU A 121 -1.20 27.75 -5.64
C GLU A 121 -1.69 26.45 -5.00
N ILE A 122 -1.99 25.43 -5.81
CA ILE A 122 -2.62 24.19 -5.36
C ILE A 122 -1.95 22.92 -5.90
N CYS A 123 -0.95 23.01 -6.76
CA CYS A 123 -0.24 21.87 -7.32
C CYS A 123 1.27 22.03 -7.25
N GLN A 124 1.93 20.99 -6.78
CA GLN A 124 3.39 20.87 -6.78
C GLN A 124 3.78 19.47 -7.28
N ILE A 125 4.76 19.40 -8.18
CA ILE A 125 5.32 18.12 -8.59
C ILE A 125 6.47 17.75 -7.67
N HIS A 126 6.37 16.57 -7.10
CA HIS A 126 7.36 15.97 -6.22
C HIS A 126 8.09 14.85 -6.96
N GLU A 127 9.41 14.92 -6.98
CA GLU A 127 10.26 13.83 -7.47
C GLU A 127 10.44 12.82 -6.32
N ILE A 128 9.84 11.62 -6.47
CA ILE A 128 9.97 10.51 -5.52
C ILE A 128 11.38 9.92 -5.64
N GLY A 129 11.89 9.79 -6.85
CA GLY A 129 13.24 9.31 -7.13
C GLY A 129 13.58 9.34 -8.62
N THR A 130 14.86 9.19 -8.92
CA THR A 130 15.37 9.04 -10.29
C THR A 130 16.08 7.69 -10.41
N LEU A 131 15.63 6.85 -11.33
CA LEU A 131 16.18 5.52 -11.59
C LEU A 131 17.53 5.61 -12.29
N VAL A 132 18.32 4.55 -12.26
CA VAL A 132 19.61 4.45 -13.00
C VAL A 132 19.43 4.71 -14.50
N SER A 133 18.29 4.41 -15.09
CA SER A 133 17.95 4.75 -16.47
C SER A 133 17.86 6.25 -16.75
N GLY A 134 17.79 7.07 -15.71
CA GLY A 134 17.52 8.50 -15.76
C GLY A 134 16.03 8.86 -15.75
N ARG A 135 15.14 7.87 -15.76
CA ARG A 135 13.70 8.10 -15.67
C ARG A 135 13.28 8.40 -14.23
N LYS A 136 12.31 9.31 -14.11
CA LYS A 136 11.85 9.86 -12.84
C LYS A 136 10.54 9.23 -12.38
N LEU A 137 10.43 9.03 -11.09
CA LEU A 137 9.19 8.72 -10.41
C LEU A 137 8.63 10.05 -9.87
N LEU A 138 7.48 10.48 -10.39
CA LEU A 138 6.89 11.78 -10.07
C LEU A 138 5.52 11.60 -9.41
N ALA A 139 5.19 12.46 -8.44
CA ALA A 139 3.85 12.60 -7.90
C ALA A 139 3.39 14.05 -7.94
N ALA A 140 2.14 14.27 -8.35
CA ALA A 140 1.48 15.55 -8.18
C ALA A 140 0.90 15.62 -6.76
N ARG A 141 1.30 16.63 -5.99
CA ARG A 141 0.68 17.00 -4.72
C ARG A 141 -0.34 18.09 -4.96
N ILE A 142 -1.60 17.84 -4.62
CA ILE A 142 -2.73 18.74 -4.87
C ILE A 142 -3.39 19.06 -3.54
N SER A 143 -3.27 20.29 -3.09
CA SER A 143 -3.87 20.75 -1.85
C SER A 143 -3.86 22.27 -1.77
N LYS A 144 -4.80 22.86 -1.09
CA LYS A 144 -4.73 24.28 -0.73
C LYS A 144 -3.66 24.51 0.33
N ASN A 145 -2.90 25.61 0.20
CA ASN A 145 -1.82 25.99 1.11
C ASN A 145 -0.66 24.97 1.14
N ILE A 146 -0.23 24.51 -0.02
CA ILE A 146 0.97 23.67 -0.17
C ILE A 146 2.16 24.39 0.50
N GLY A 147 2.92 23.63 1.30
CA GLY A 147 4.09 24.16 2.02
C GLY A 147 3.82 24.66 3.44
N SER A 148 2.56 24.74 3.89
CA SER A 148 2.22 24.93 5.30
C SER A 148 2.00 23.59 6.01
N GLU A 149 2.34 23.54 7.31
CA GLU A 149 1.97 22.42 8.17
C GLU A 149 0.45 22.28 8.22
N SER A 150 -0.04 21.06 8.10
CA SER A 150 -1.47 20.79 8.00
C SER A 150 -1.83 19.51 8.74
N ASP A 151 -3.00 19.52 9.39
CA ASP A 151 -3.66 18.35 9.99
C ASP A 151 -4.60 17.63 9.01
N LYS A 152 -4.47 17.93 7.70
CA LYS A 152 -5.25 17.27 6.65
C LYS A 152 -4.87 15.80 6.52
N PRO A 153 -5.84 14.90 6.26
CA PRO A 153 -5.49 13.55 5.88
C PRO A 153 -4.68 13.56 4.56
N ARG A 154 -3.65 12.71 4.52
CA ARG A 154 -2.79 12.54 3.34
C ARG A 154 -3.27 11.31 2.58
N PHE A 155 -3.64 11.55 1.33
CA PHE A 155 -4.21 10.54 0.45
C PHE A 155 -3.28 10.28 -0.75
N LEU A 156 -3.08 9.02 -1.15
CA LEU A 156 -2.21 8.66 -2.28
C LEU A 156 -2.92 7.74 -3.28
N TYR A 157 -2.91 8.12 -4.54
CA TYR A 157 -3.06 7.20 -5.67
C TYR A 157 -1.72 6.93 -6.34
N THR A 158 -1.47 5.66 -6.66
CA THR A 158 -0.36 5.27 -7.52
C THR A 158 -0.87 4.36 -8.62
N SER A 159 -0.20 4.38 -9.76
CA SER A 159 -0.53 3.52 -10.90
C SER A 159 0.73 2.93 -11.54
N THR A 160 0.52 1.86 -12.28
CA THR A 160 1.54 1.33 -13.20
C THR A 160 2.79 0.79 -12.48
N ILE A 161 2.60 0.15 -11.31
CA ILE A 161 3.66 -0.63 -10.67
C ILE A 161 4.08 -1.82 -11.57
N HIS A 162 3.12 -2.38 -12.32
CA HIS A 162 3.41 -3.23 -13.47
C HIS A 162 3.41 -2.36 -14.73
N GLY A 163 4.54 -2.36 -15.43
CA GLY A 163 4.75 -1.41 -16.51
C GLY A 163 3.88 -1.64 -17.75
N ASP A 164 3.18 -2.78 -17.85
CA ASP A 164 2.25 -3.14 -18.92
C ASP A 164 0.77 -2.90 -18.57
N GLU A 165 0.46 -2.26 -17.43
CA GLU A 165 -0.91 -2.00 -16.95
C GLU A 165 -1.22 -0.50 -17.06
N LEU A 166 -1.56 -0.04 -18.28
CA LEU A 166 -1.50 1.38 -18.64
C LEU A 166 -2.83 2.15 -18.54
N THR A 167 -3.94 1.50 -18.24
CA THR A 167 -5.22 2.22 -18.05
C THR A 167 -5.08 3.27 -16.97
N GLY A 168 -4.55 2.89 -15.81
CA GLY A 168 -4.34 3.78 -14.68
C GLY A 168 -3.33 4.90 -14.94
N TYR A 169 -2.35 4.71 -15.82
CA TYR A 169 -1.41 5.76 -16.22
C TYR A 169 -2.14 7.00 -16.74
N VAL A 170 -3.05 6.79 -17.70
CA VAL A 170 -3.79 7.90 -18.31
C VAL A 170 -4.88 8.44 -17.39
N LEU A 171 -5.63 7.55 -16.71
CA LEU A 171 -6.70 7.98 -15.82
C LEU A 171 -6.16 8.78 -14.61
N SER A 172 -4.95 8.49 -14.15
CA SER A 172 -4.28 9.28 -13.09
C SER A 172 -3.94 10.68 -13.56
N LEU A 173 -3.41 10.84 -14.77
CA LEU A 173 -3.14 12.16 -15.37
C LEU A 173 -4.45 12.94 -15.57
N GLN A 174 -5.50 12.26 -16.03
CA GLN A 174 -6.83 12.87 -16.18
C GLN A 174 -7.44 13.27 -14.84
N LEU A 175 -7.21 12.50 -13.76
CA LEU A 175 -7.68 12.86 -12.41
C LEU A 175 -6.96 14.10 -11.87
N ILE A 176 -5.65 14.22 -12.10
CA ILE A 176 -4.91 15.43 -11.76
C ILE A 176 -5.50 16.64 -12.49
N ASP A 177 -5.63 16.54 -13.82
CA ASP A 177 -6.23 17.60 -14.66
C ASP A 177 -7.64 17.97 -14.17
N TYR A 178 -8.48 16.98 -13.90
CA TYR A 178 -9.85 17.17 -13.43
C TYR A 178 -9.92 17.91 -12.09
N LEU A 179 -9.09 17.53 -11.12
CA LEU A 179 -9.04 18.21 -9.82
C LEU A 179 -8.58 19.67 -9.94
N LEU A 180 -7.56 19.91 -10.77
CA LEU A 180 -6.98 21.25 -10.95
C LEU A 180 -7.91 22.20 -11.72
N THR A 181 -8.50 21.73 -12.82
CA THR A 181 -9.36 22.56 -13.67
C THR A 181 -10.70 22.88 -13.04
N ASN A 182 -11.21 22.02 -12.16
CA ASN A 182 -12.49 22.22 -11.47
C ASN A 182 -12.36 22.90 -10.09
N TYR A 183 -11.14 23.09 -9.58
CA TYR A 183 -10.93 23.83 -8.34
C TYR A 183 -11.39 25.28 -8.49
N GLY A 184 -12.12 25.79 -7.49
CA GLY A 184 -12.70 27.14 -7.50
C GLY A 184 -14.01 27.27 -8.30
N THR A 185 -14.36 26.30 -9.14
CA THR A 185 -15.59 26.29 -9.95
C THR A 185 -16.59 25.23 -9.49
N ASP A 186 -16.13 24.05 -9.15
CA ASP A 186 -16.94 22.98 -8.55
C ASP A 186 -16.76 22.99 -7.02
N PRO A 187 -17.85 23.22 -6.23
CA PRO A 187 -17.76 23.26 -4.76
C PRO A 187 -17.33 21.92 -4.14
N TYR A 188 -17.66 20.79 -4.78
CA TYR A 188 -17.26 19.46 -4.29
C TYR A 188 -15.76 19.25 -4.46
N ILE A 189 -15.21 19.53 -5.64
CA ILE A 189 -13.78 19.44 -5.91
C ILE A 189 -13.00 20.43 -5.03
N SER A 190 -13.48 21.67 -4.90
CA SER A 190 -12.85 22.67 -4.04
C SER A 190 -12.78 22.19 -2.59
N ARG A 191 -13.84 21.59 -2.06
CA ARG A 191 -13.86 21.03 -0.72
C ARG A 191 -12.84 19.89 -0.54
N LEU A 192 -12.69 19.01 -1.53
CA LEU A 192 -11.68 17.93 -1.47
C LEU A 192 -10.27 18.52 -1.39
N VAL A 193 -9.92 19.42 -2.30
CA VAL A 193 -8.58 20.05 -2.37
C VAL A 193 -8.32 20.95 -1.14
N ASP A 194 -9.35 21.60 -0.60
CA ASP A 194 -9.23 22.41 0.61
C ASP A 194 -8.99 21.57 1.86
N SER A 195 -9.52 20.33 1.91
CA SER A 195 -9.59 19.52 3.13
C SER A 195 -8.63 18.33 3.16
N ILE A 196 -8.04 17.95 2.04
CA ILE A 196 -7.20 16.75 1.89
C ILE A 196 -5.88 17.14 1.23
N ASP A 197 -4.80 16.50 1.62
CA ASP A 197 -3.50 16.56 0.94
C ASP A 197 -3.41 15.38 -0.03
N ILE A 198 -3.80 15.62 -1.29
CA ILE A 198 -3.98 14.59 -2.32
C ILE A 198 -2.67 14.43 -3.10
N TRP A 199 -2.19 13.19 -3.21
CA TRP A 199 -1.01 12.84 -3.98
C TRP A 199 -1.36 11.82 -5.06
N ILE A 200 -0.87 12.02 -6.28
CA ILE A 200 -1.13 11.13 -7.41
C ILE A 200 0.17 10.86 -8.15
N ASN A 201 0.58 9.59 -8.19
CA ASN A 201 1.70 9.10 -9.00
C ASN A 201 1.16 8.29 -10.18
N PRO A 202 1.21 8.80 -11.41
CA PRO A 202 0.69 8.10 -12.59
C PRO A 202 1.54 6.92 -13.06
N LEU A 203 2.86 6.93 -12.79
CA LEU A 203 3.82 6.04 -13.44
C LEU A 203 4.88 5.56 -12.44
N ALA A 204 4.61 4.42 -11.77
CA ALA A 204 5.48 3.86 -10.74
C ALA A 204 6.61 2.97 -11.31
N ASN A 205 6.48 2.49 -12.56
CA ASN A 205 7.48 1.64 -13.22
C ASN A 205 7.74 2.14 -14.66
N PRO A 206 8.38 3.30 -14.83
CA PRO A 206 8.63 3.85 -16.15
C PRO A 206 9.57 2.97 -17.01
N ASP A 207 10.46 2.20 -16.39
CA ASP A 207 11.38 1.32 -17.09
C ASP A 207 10.70 0.07 -17.63
N GLY A 208 9.66 -0.41 -16.96
CA GLY A 208 8.79 -1.45 -17.49
C GLY A 208 7.91 -0.92 -18.63
N THR A 209 7.30 0.25 -18.45
CA THR A 209 6.39 0.87 -19.42
C THR A 209 7.13 1.22 -20.72
N PHE A 210 8.23 1.92 -20.63
CA PHE A 210 9.00 2.39 -21.76
C PHE A 210 10.22 1.50 -22.05
N HIS A 211 10.02 0.19 -21.98
CA HIS A 211 11.12 -0.79 -22.08
C HIS A 211 11.93 -0.66 -23.38
N PHE A 212 11.29 -0.40 -24.51
CA PHE A 212 11.97 -0.25 -25.81
C PHE A 212 12.30 1.21 -26.19
N GLY A 213 12.06 2.16 -25.31
CA GLY A 213 12.42 3.56 -25.54
C GLY A 213 11.32 4.53 -25.09
N ASN A 214 11.67 5.79 -24.89
CA ASN A 214 10.79 6.81 -24.34
C ASN A 214 9.55 7.11 -25.20
N ASN A 215 9.60 6.80 -26.47
CA ASN A 215 8.59 7.15 -27.47
C ASN A 215 7.62 6.00 -27.78
N THR A 216 7.70 4.87 -27.09
CA THR A 216 6.86 3.70 -27.37
C THR A 216 6.43 2.97 -26.11
N ILE A 217 5.16 2.53 -26.09
CA ILE A 217 4.61 1.58 -25.12
C ILE A 217 4.52 0.17 -25.73
N ASN A 218 4.85 0.02 -27.00
CA ASN A 218 4.94 -1.28 -27.63
C ASN A 218 6.10 -2.04 -26.98
N GLY A 219 5.80 -3.21 -26.45
CA GLY A 219 6.77 -3.96 -25.66
C GLY A 219 6.84 -3.58 -24.18
N ALA A 220 5.93 -2.75 -23.68
CA ALA A 220 5.75 -2.53 -22.25
C ALA A 220 5.67 -3.87 -21.50
N LYS A 221 6.36 -4.02 -20.38
CA LYS A 221 6.47 -5.27 -19.63
C LYS A 221 6.02 -5.11 -18.18
N ARG A 222 5.61 -6.24 -17.59
CA ARG A 222 5.16 -6.27 -16.20
C ARG A 222 6.27 -5.85 -15.24
N TYR A 223 7.44 -6.46 -15.38
CA TYR A 223 8.58 -6.31 -14.49
C TYR A 223 9.34 -5.00 -14.72
N ASN A 224 10.17 -4.62 -13.75
CA ASN A 224 11.07 -3.48 -13.89
C ASN A 224 12.27 -3.78 -14.82
N ALA A 225 13.25 -2.87 -14.89
CA ALA A 225 14.46 -3.02 -15.70
C ALA A 225 15.26 -4.29 -15.35
N GLN A 226 15.26 -4.69 -14.07
CA GLN A 226 15.99 -5.84 -13.54
C GLN A 226 15.20 -7.16 -13.64
N ASN A 227 14.02 -7.15 -14.28
CA ASN A 227 13.09 -8.28 -14.39
C ASN A 227 12.58 -8.79 -13.05
N ILE A 228 12.31 -7.88 -12.14
CA ILE A 228 11.70 -8.13 -10.83
C ILE A 228 10.25 -7.63 -10.84
N ASP A 229 9.34 -8.44 -10.30
CA ASP A 229 7.97 -8.02 -10.02
C ASP A 229 7.97 -7.10 -8.80
N LEU A 230 7.72 -5.80 -9.02
CA LEU A 230 7.75 -4.81 -7.96
C LEU A 230 6.65 -5.05 -6.91
N ASN A 231 5.53 -5.69 -7.32
CA ASN A 231 4.44 -6.04 -6.40
C ASN A 231 4.65 -7.42 -5.72
N ARG A 232 5.90 -7.86 -5.61
CA ARG A 232 6.41 -8.99 -4.83
C ARG A 232 7.68 -8.62 -4.04
N ASN A 233 8.13 -7.37 -4.16
CA ASN A 233 9.44 -6.93 -3.66
C ASN A 233 9.36 -6.05 -2.40
N TYR A 234 8.16 -5.83 -1.83
CA TYR A 234 7.98 -5.13 -0.55
C TYR A 234 8.17 -6.08 0.64
N PRO A 235 8.53 -5.56 1.83
CA PRO A 235 8.45 -6.34 3.07
C PRO A 235 7.03 -6.88 3.27
N ASP A 236 6.97 -8.13 3.72
CA ASP A 236 5.71 -8.86 3.90
C ASP A 236 5.55 -9.24 5.39
N PRO A 237 4.37 -9.06 5.99
CA PRO A 237 4.18 -9.35 7.40
C PRO A 237 4.31 -10.83 7.76
N LYS A 238 4.17 -11.75 6.78
CA LYS A 238 4.30 -13.21 6.98
C LYS A 238 5.64 -13.74 6.48
N ALA A 239 6.09 -13.29 5.29
CA ALA A 239 7.28 -13.81 4.62
C ALA A 239 8.56 -13.00 4.93
N GLY A 240 8.46 -11.88 5.67
CA GLY A 240 9.61 -11.08 6.09
C GLY A 240 10.07 -10.03 5.07
N ALA A 241 11.29 -9.53 5.25
CA ALA A 241 11.79 -8.36 4.52
C ALA A 241 11.99 -8.58 3.01
N HIS A 242 12.31 -9.80 2.59
CA HIS A 242 12.60 -10.13 1.18
C HIS A 242 11.82 -11.38 0.75
N PRO A 243 10.50 -11.29 0.56
CA PRO A 243 9.66 -12.45 0.28
C PRO A 243 9.97 -13.11 -1.07
N ASP A 244 10.49 -12.36 -2.04
CA ASP A 244 10.95 -12.83 -3.36
C ASP A 244 12.42 -13.31 -3.38
N ASN A 245 13.11 -13.23 -2.24
CA ASN A 245 14.55 -13.51 -2.10
C ASN A 245 15.44 -12.63 -3.00
N LYS A 246 15.00 -11.41 -3.32
CA LYS A 246 15.74 -10.42 -4.09
C LYS A 246 16.03 -9.18 -3.24
N PRO A 247 17.08 -8.42 -3.58
CA PRO A 247 17.24 -7.07 -3.02
C PRO A 247 16.03 -6.20 -3.37
N TRP A 248 15.71 -5.27 -2.50
CA TRP A 248 14.74 -4.24 -2.85
C TRP A 248 15.20 -3.47 -4.08
N GLN A 249 14.29 -3.28 -5.01
CA GLN A 249 14.54 -2.52 -6.22
C GLN A 249 14.53 -1.02 -5.92
N GLU A 250 15.15 -0.20 -6.79
CA GLU A 250 15.19 1.25 -6.61
C GLU A 250 13.78 1.83 -6.45
N GLU A 251 12.85 1.40 -7.30
CA GLU A 251 11.44 1.80 -7.24
C GLU A 251 10.84 1.46 -5.86
N THR A 252 11.07 0.24 -5.37
CA THR A 252 10.57 -0.21 -4.06
C THR A 252 11.14 0.65 -2.93
N VAL A 253 12.46 0.91 -2.92
CA VAL A 253 13.11 1.75 -1.91
C VAL A 253 12.54 3.16 -1.93
N PHE A 254 12.46 3.79 -3.11
CA PHE A 254 11.93 5.15 -3.25
C PHE A 254 10.47 5.26 -2.77
N PHE A 255 9.62 4.28 -3.09
CA PHE A 255 8.24 4.30 -2.60
C PHE A 255 8.11 4.00 -1.11
N MET A 256 8.97 3.15 -0.52
CA MET A 256 9.00 2.93 0.93
C MET A 256 9.42 4.21 1.67
N GLU A 257 10.50 4.89 1.22
CA GLU A 257 10.94 6.16 1.78
C GLU A 257 9.90 7.26 1.60
N PHE A 258 9.24 7.31 0.45
CA PHE A 258 8.17 8.25 0.18
C PHE A 258 6.98 8.04 1.13
N ALA A 259 6.53 6.80 1.31
CA ALA A 259 5.44 6.46 2.24
C ALA A 259 5.83 6.79 3.69
N GLU A 260 7.07 6.45 4.08
CA GLU A 260 7.57 6.73 5.43
C GLU A 260 7.69 8.24 5.71
N ASN A 261 8.14 9.04 4.74
CA ASN A 261 8.29 10.48 4.91
C ASN A 261 6.94 11.22 4.88
N GLN A 262 6.03 10.84 3.98
CA GLN A 262 4.74 11.52 3.82
C GLN A 262 3.68 11.05 4.82
N LYS A 263 3.79 9.83 5.36
CA LYS A 263 2.82 9.27 6.34
C LYS A 263 1.38 9.31 5.80
N PHE A 264 1.16 8.66 4.66
CA PHE A 264 -0.17 8.56 4.06
C PHE A 264 -1.16 7.85 4.99
N ASN A 265 -2.39 8.35 5.02
CA ASN A 265 -3.47 7.77 5.82
C ASN A 265 -4.31 6.78 5.01
N MET A 266 -4.57 7.09 3.73
CA MET A 266 -5.28 6.24 2.79
C MET A 266 -4.58 6.24 1.43
N SER A 267 -4.66 5.13 0.72
CA SER A 267 -4.12 5.00 -0.63
C SER A 267 -4.86 3.94 -1.45
N ALA A 268 -4.61 3.96 -2.76
CA ALA A 268 -4.89 2.83 -3.63
C ALA A 268 -3.82 2.68 -4.70
N ASN A 269 -3.52 1.44 -5.04
CA ASN A 269 -2.59 1.07 -6.10
C ASN A 269 -3.39 0.57 -7.32
N TRP A 270 -3.26 1.27 -8.45
CA TRP A 270 -4.03 1.00 -9.65
C TRP A 270 -3.28 0.03 -10.56
N HIS A 271 -3.99 -1.02 -10.94
CA HIS A 271 -3.56 -2.13 -11.77
C HIS A 271 -4.46 -2.31 -12.98
N GLY A 272 -4.18 -3.34 -13.76
CA GLY A 272 -4.99 -3.83 -14.88
C GLY A 272 -4.71 -5.30 -15.15
N GLY A 273 -5.66 -5.96 -15.81
CA GLY A 273 -5.71 -7.40 -16.05
C GLY A 273 -6.98 -8.02 -15.48
N ALA A 274 -7.69 -7.26 -14.62
CA ALA A 274 -8.99 -7.59 -14.07
C ALA A 274 -9.85 -6.31 -13.89
N GLU A 275 -11.04 -6.45 -13.32
CA GLU A 275 -11.98 -5.37 -13.02
C GLU A 275 -12.55 -5.60 -11.63
N VAL A 276 -11.84 -5.15 -10.57
CA VAL A 276 -12.18 -5.45 -9.18
C VAL A 276 -11.45 -4.54 -8.19
N CYS A 277 -12.07 -4.26 -7.05
CA CYS A 277 -11.43 -3.74 -5.84
C CYS A 277 -10.93 -4.92 -4.99
N ASN A 278 -9.62 -5.10 -4.91
CA ASN A 278 -8.97 -6.08 -4.06
C ASN A 278 -8.52 -5.41 -2.75
N TYR A 279 -9.03 -5.89 -1.59
CA TYR A 279 -8.75 -5.32 -0.27
C TYR A 279 -8.05 -6.32 0.65
N PRO A 280 -7.35 -5.84 1.71
CA PRO A 280 -6.52 -6.67 2.59
C PRO A 280 -7.25 -7.86 3.24
N TRP A 281 -6.54 -8.94 3.42
CA TRP A 281 -5.09 -9.15 3.19
C TRP A 281 -4.86 -9.97 1.93
N ASP A 282 -3.69 -9.76 1.29
CA ASP A 282 -3.21 -10.62 0.22
C ASP A 282 -2.44 -11.84 0.79
N THR A 283 -1.65 -11.65 1.86
CA THR A 283 -0.78 -12.69 2.43
C THR A 283 -1.50 -13.63 3.40
N TRP A 284 -2.56 -13.15 4.09
CA TRP A 284 -3.30 -13.92 5.11
C TRP A 284 -4.72 -14.24 4.71
N TYR A 285 -5.19 -15.46 5.09
CA TYR A 285 -6.60 -15.85 4.94
C TYR A 285 -7.50 -15.28 6.04
N GLU A 286 -6.93 -14.85 7.15
CA GLU A 286 -7.63 -14.22 8.26
C GLU A 286 -8.18 -12.86 7.84
N LEU A 287 -9.26 -12.44 8.49
CA LEU A 287 -9.85 -11.11 8.25
C LEU A 287 -9.00 -10.03 8.90
N SER A 288 -8.82 -8.91 8.21
CA SER A 288 -8.25 -7.73 8.84
C SER A 288 -9.19 -7.19 9.94
N ALA A 289 -8.65 -6.51 10.94
CA ALA A 289 -9.45 -5.86 11.98
C ALA A 289 -10.54 -4.94 11.39
N ASP A 290 -10.18 -4.23 10.33
CA ASP A 290 -11.07 -3.27 9.65
C ASP A 290 -11.92 -3.90 8.54
N ASN A 291 -12.05 -5.23 8.47
CA ASN A 291 -12.79 -5.90 7.38
C ASN A 291 -14.21 -5.34 7.14
N PRO A 292 -15.04 -5.01 8.16
CA PRO A 292 -16.35 -4.41 7.92
C PRO A 292 -16.27 -3.04 7.22
N TRP A 293 -15.23 -2.23 7.54
CA TRP A 293 -14.99 -0.94 6.88
C TRP A 293 -14.52 -1.15 5.43
N TRP A 294 -13.64 -2.14 5.19
CA TRP A 294 -13.20 -2.49 3.83
C TRP A 294 -14.37 -2.90 2.95
N VAL A 295 -15.20 -3.85 3.41
CA VAL A 295 -16.36 -4.30 2.65
C VAL A 295 -17.31 -3.15 2.35
N TYR A 296 -17.59 -2.29 3.33
CA TYR A 296 -18.44 -1.11 3.13
C TYR A 296 -17.85 -0.15 2.08
N THR A 297 -16.59 0.20 2.20
CA THR A 297 -15.94 1.18 1.32
C THR A 297 -15.75 0.64 -0.10
N MET A 298 -15.39 -0.64 -0.23
CA MET A 298 -15.25 -1.28 -1.54
C MET A 298 -16.59 -1.48 -2.23
N ARG A 299 -17.66 -1.79 -1.48
CA ARG A 299 -19.02 -1.81 -2.04
C ARG A 299 -19.45 -0.45 -2.58
N GLU A 300 -19.21 0.61 -1.81
CA GLU A 300 -19.53 1.97 -2.24
C GLU A 300 -18.79 2.34 -3.53
N PHE A 301 -17.52 1.94 -3.65
CA PHE A 301 -16.72 2.12 -4.87
C PHE A 301 -17.30 1.31 -6.04
N ALA A 302 -17.43 -0.01 -5.88
CA ALA A 302 -17.84 -0.92 -6.93
C ALA A 302 -19.28 -0.66 -7.40
N ASP A 303 -20.23 -0.43 -6.49
CA ASP A 303 -21.62 -0.14 -6.82
C ASP A 303 -21.76 1.16 -7.63
N THR A 304 -20.92 2.17 -7.32
CA THR A 304 -20.86 3.41 -8.09
C THR A 304 -20.37 3.14 -9.52
N VAL A 305 -19.29 2.39 -9.70
CA VAL A 305 -18.78 1.97 -11.01
C VAL A 305 -19.83 1.18 -11.79
N ILE A 306 -20.43 0.18 -11.14
CA ILE A 306 -21.45 -0.69 -11.74
C ILE A 306 -22.68 0.10 -12.22
N SER A 307 -23.10 1.11 -11.46
CA SER A 307 -24.25 1.95 -11.80
C SER A 307 -24.04 2.80 -13.06
N ARG A 308 -22.78 3.03 -13.42
CA ARG A 308 -22.36 3.92 -14.52
C ARG A 308 -21.81 3.18 -15.74
N SER A 309 -21.58 1.89 -15.62
CA SER A 309 -20.94 1.09 -16.66
C SER A 309 -21.87 0.04 -17.26
N PRO A 310 -21.66 -0.37 -18.52
CA PRO A 310 -22.39 -1.48 -19.11
C PRO A 310 -21.91 -2.82 -18.50
N SER A 311 -22.79 -3.82 -18.49
CA SER A 311 -22.41 -5.19 -18.20
C SER A 311 -21.50 -5.72 -19.33
N PRO A 312 -20.43 -6.48 -19.04
CA PRO A 312 -20.11 -7.09 -17.73
C PRO A 312 -19.08 -6.32 -16.89
N TYR A 313 -18.74 -5.08 -17.22
CA TYR A 313 -17.69 -4.32 -16.54
C TYR A 313 -17.92 -4.28 -15.01
N PHE A 314 -16.88 -4.62 -14.25
CA PHE A 314 -16.84 -4.62 -12.78
C PHE A 314 -17.83 -5.59 -12.10
N ARG A 315 -18.27 -6.66 -12.81
CA ARG A 315 -19.23 -7.65 -12.26
C ARG A 315 -18.62 -9.04 -12.05
N SER A 316 -17.30 -9.12 -12.03
CA SER A 316 -16.58 -10.33 -11.62
C SER A 316 -16.52 -10.41 -10.09
N PHE A 317 -16.19 -11.59 -9.57
CA PHE A 317 -16.12 -11.88 -8.14
C PHE A 317 -17.46 -11.60 -7.43
N ASP A 318 -17.45 -10.95 -6.26
CA ASP A 318 -18.65 -10.49 -5.57
C ASP A 318 -19.03 -9.08 -6.07
N ASP A 319 -19.55 -9.00 -7.30
CA ASP A 319 -19.87 -7.74 -7.98
C ASP A 319 -18.80 -6.66 -7.79
N GLY A 320 -17.55 -6.99 -8.19
CA GLY A 320 -16.44 -6.04 -8.25
C GLY A 320 -15.67 -5.82 -6.95
N ILE A 321 -15.84 -6.69 -5.93
CA ILE A 321 -14.96 -6.68 -4.76
C ILE A 321 -14.43 -8.07 -4.44
N VAL A 322 -13.21 -8.15 -3.93
CA VAL A 322 -12.60 -9.39 -3.46
C VAL A 322 -11.59 -9.10 -2.36
N ARG A 323 -11.53 -9.97 -1.35
CA ARG A 323 -10.40 -9.97 -0.44
C ARG A 323 -9.23 -10.69 -1.12
N GLY A 324 -8.03 -10.12 -1.09
CA GLY A 324 -6.90 -10.56 -1.90
C GLY A 324 -6.58 -12.04 -1.79
N SER A 325 -6.43 -12.55 -0.58
CA SER A 325 -6.17 -13.97 -0.33
C SER A 325 -7.29 -14.92 -0.79
N MET A 326 -8.52 -14.42 -1.00
CA MET A 326 -9.62 -15.20 -1.56
C MET A 326 -9.63 -15.22 -3.09
N TRP A 327 -8.89 -14.31 -3.71
CA TRP A 327 -8.59 -14.37 -5.13
C TRP A 327 -7.42 -15.33 -5.35
N TYR A 328 -6.24 -14.98 -4.89
CA TYR A 328 -5.07 -15.84 -4.72
C TYR A 328 -4.10 -15.18 -3.74
N SER A 329 -3.46 -15.99 -2.88
CA SER A 329 -2.53 -15.45 -1.89
C SER A 329 -1.20 -15.08 -2.54
N ILE A 330 -0.68 -13.91 -2.18
CA ILE A 330 0.66 -13.44 -2.58
C ILE A 330 1.43 -12.94 -1.37
N THR A 331 2.74 -12.83 -1.51
CA THR A 331 3.62 -12.20 -0.53
C THR A 331 4.41 -11.07 -1.18
N GLY A 332 4.79 -10.07 -0.39
CA GLY A 332 5.56 -8.93 -0.87
C GLY A 332 4.78 -7.92 -1.70
N GLY A 333 3.45 -7.96 -1.62
CA GLY A 333 2.58 -6.98 -2.25
C GLY A 333 2.61 -5.63 -1.52
N ARG A 334 2.50 -4.55 -2.29
CA ARG A 334 2.48 -3.19 -1.77
C ARG A 334 1.29 -2.94 -0.86
N GLN A 335 0.11 -3.49 -1.18
CA GLN A 335 -1.10 -3.35 -0.39
C GLN A 335 -0.88 -3.75 1.08
N ASP A 336 -0.32 -4.94 1.32
CA ASP A 336 -0.08 -5.43 2.68
C ASP A 336 1.02 -4.64 3.38
N TYR A 337 2.07 -4.22 2.66
CA TYR A 337 3.10 -3.33 3.18
C TYR A 337 2.52 -2.01 3.70
N MET A 338 1.69 -1.34 2.91
CA MET A 338 1.09 -0.05 3.29
C MET A 338 0.16 -0.20 4.51
N ASN A 339 -0.65 -1.26 4.54
CA ASN A 339 -1.57 -1.51 5.65
C ASN A 339 -0.84 -1.88 6.94
N TYR A 340 0.13 -2.81 6.88
CA TYR A 340 0.76 -3.37 8.06
C TYR A 340 1.89 -2.49 8.62
N PHE A 341 2.81 -2.03 7.75
CA PHE A 341 4.01 -1.32 8.19
C PHE A 341 3.82 0.20 8.24
N GLN A 342 2.95 0.75 7.39
CA GLN A 342 2.73 2.20 7.32
C GLN A 342 1.44 2.66 8.03
N GLY A 343 0.55 1.73 8.40
CA GLY A 343 -0.77 2.07 8.98
C GLY A 343 -1.68 2.82 7.99
N CYS A 344 -1.33 2.79 6.71
CA CYS A 344 -2.07 3.41 5.62
C CYS A 344 -3.10 2.44 5.05
N ARG A 345 -4.36 2.83 4.94
CA ARG A 345 -5.42 1.98 4.38
C ARG A 345 -5.34 1.99 2.86
N GLU A 346 -4.65 0.98 2.31
CA GLU A 346 -4.47 0.78 0.85
C GLU A 346 -5.27 -0.42 0.35
N PHE A 347 -5.91 -0.28 -0.80
CA PHE A 347 -6.45 -1.38 -1.58
C PHE A 347 -5.86 -1.37 -3.00
N THR A 348 -5.96 -2.51 -3.69
CA THR A 348 -5.55 -2.65 -5.08
C THR A 348 -6.79 -2.52 -5.98
N LEU A 349 -6.71 -1.63 -6.96
CA LEU A 349 -7.78 -1.40 -7.93
C LEU A 349 -7.38 -1.92 -9.31
N GLU A 350 -8.07 -2.91 -9.79
CA GLU A 350 -7.94 -3.42 -11.16
C GLU A 350 -8.93 -2.71 -12.07
N LEU A 351 -8.44 -1.94 -13.03
CA LEU A 351 -9.25 -0.98 -13.80
C LEU A 351 -9.80 -1.53 -15.11
N SER A 352 -9.19 -2.57 -15.67
CA SER A 352 -9.61 -3.10 -16.98
C SER A 352 -9.05 -4.50 -17.21
N ASN A 353 -9.87 -5.38 -17.79
CA ASN A 353 -9.43 -6.73 -18.19
C ASN A 353 -8.31 -6.71 -19.26
N ASN A 354 -8.29 -5.67 -20.09
CA ASN A 354 -7.20 -5.43 -21.02
C ASN A 354 -6.18 -4.50 -20.37
N LYS A 355 -4.94 -4.96 -20.20
CA LYS A 355 -3.85 -4.18 -19.58
C LYS A 355 -3.52 -2.90 -20.33
N ILE A 356 -3.63 -2.90 -21.66
CA ILE A 356 -3.39 -1.75 -22.54
C ILE A 356 -4.58 -1.65 -23.50
N PRO A 357 -5.71 -1.11 -23.05
CA PRO A 357 -6.88 -0.98 -23.90
C PRO A 357 -6.64 0.02 -25.05
N PRO A 358 -7.36 -0.12 -26.19
CA PRO A 358 -7.32 0.86 -27.26
C PRO A 358 -7.58 2.27 -26.73
N PRO A 359 -6.83 3.29 -27.18
CA PRO A 359 -6.89 4.65 -26.61
C PRO A 359 -8.30 5.24 -26.60
N HIS A 360 -9.13 4.94 -27.59
CA HIS A 360 -10.52 5.43 -27.67
C HIS A 360 -11.43 4.89 -26.55
N ASN A 361 -11.02 3.85 -25.80
CA ASN A 361 -11.75 3.33 -24.65
C ASN A 361 -11.39 4.04 -23.33
N LEU A 362 -10.28 4.75 -23.26
CA LEU A 362 -9.83 5.42 -22.03
C LEU A 362 -10.88 6.43 -21.49
N PRO A 363 -11.52 7.26 -22.33
CA PRO A 363 -12.59 8.14 -21.86
C PRO A 363 -13.81 7.39 -21.27
N LEU A 364 -14.09 6.17 -21.74
CA LEU A 364 -15.16 5.33 -21.16
C LEU A 364 -14.79 4.83 -19.77
N TYR A 365 -13.55 4.33 -19.60
CA TYR A 365 -13.06 3.93 -18.28
C TYR A 365 -13.05 5.10 -17.30
N TRP A 366 -12.73 6.31 -17.76
CA TRP A 366 -12.84 7.51 -16.94
C TRP A 366 -14.29 7.72 -16.49
N GLU A 367 -15.25 7.76 -17.41
CA GLU A 367 -16.66 7.98 -17.11
C GLU A 367 -17.25 6.95 -16.14
N TYR A 368 -16.77 5.71 -16.18
CA TYR A 368 -17.21 4.67 -15.26
C TYR A 368 -16.65 4.86 -13.84
N ASN A 369 -15.39 5.32 -13.71
CA ASN A 369 -14.62 5.24 -12.47
C ASN A 369 -14.45 6.58 -11.74
N TYR A 370 -14.43 7.75 -12.42
CA TYR A 370 -14.03 9.00 -11.78
C TYR A 370 -14.86 9.37 -10.53
N PRO A 371 -16.17 9.10 -10.44
CA PRO A 371 -16.90 9.42 -9.22
C PRO A 371 -16.47 8.54 -8.05
N SER A 372 -16.10 7.28 -8.32
CA SER A 372 -15.56 6.38 -7.30
C SER A 372 -14.16 6.81 -6.85
N PHE A 373 -13.32 7.32 -7.75
CA PHE A 373 -12.03 7.91 -7.37
C PHE A 373 -12.22 9.09 -6.42
N LEU A 374 -13.11 10.02 -6.73
CA LEU A 374 -13.41 11.18 -5.90
C LEU A 374 -14.03 10.76 -4.55
N ASN A 375 -14.95 9.80 -4.58
CA ASN A 375 -15.59 9.29 -3.39
C ASN A 375 -14.61 8.61 -2.44
N TYR A 376 -13.65 7.84 -2.97
CA TYR A 376 -12.63 7.20 -2.14
C TYR A 376 -11.64 8.23 -1.56
N ILE A 377 -11.28 9.29 -2.30
CA ILE A 377 -10.53 10.43 -1.74
C ILE A 377 -11.32 11.04 -0.56
N GLU A 378 -12.63 11.25 -0.72
CA GLU A 378 -13.49 11.83 0.31
C GLU A 378 -13.59 10.95 1.57
N GLN A 379 -13.49 9.61 1.43
CA GLN A 379 -13.49 8.68 2.59
C GLN A 379 -12.38 9.02 3.59
N SER A 380 -11.27 9.62 3.15
CA SER A 380 -10.18 10.05 4.03
C SER A 380 -10.59 11.13 5.06
N LEU A 381 -11.72 11.79 4.86
CA LEU A 381 -12.28 12.76 5.81
C LEU A 381 -13.04 12.11 6.96
N TYR A 382 -13.46 10.85 6.84
CA TYR A 382 -14.38 10.21 7.78
C TYR A 382 -13.65 9.36 8.84
N GLY A 383 -14.43 8.75 9.77
CA GLY A 383 -13.88 8.05 10.90
C GLY A 383 -13.66 8.96 12.12
N PHE A 384 -12.74 8.63 13.01
CA PHE A 384 -12.35 9.58 14.03
C PHE A 384 -10.93 10.09 13.82
N ARG A 385 -10.75 11.37 14.16
CA ARG A 385 -9.51 12.10 13.93
C ARG A 385 -9.37 13.22 14.95
N GLY A 386 -8.18 13.73 15.09
CA GLY A 386 -7.90 14.82 16.00
C GLY A 386 -6.41 15.06 16.15
N ILE A 387 -6.03 15.79 17.18
CA ILE A 387 -4.67 16.15 17.51
C ILE A 387 -4.35 15.62 18.90
N VAL A 388 -3.14 15.04 19.06
CA VAL A 388 -2.62 14.61 20.36
C VAL A 388 -1.51 15.57 20.79
N ARG A 389 -1.61 16.10 22.01
CA ARG A 389 -0.67 17.06 22.58
C ARG A 389 -0.26 16.69 24.00
N ASP A 390 0.90 17.19 24.40
CA ASP A 390 1.29 17.24 25.82
C ASP A 390 0.41 18.27 26.56
N SER A 391 -0.16 17.88 27.70
CA SER A 391 -1.10 18.72 28.45
C SER A 391 -0.45 19.90 29.15
N VAL A 392 0.88 19.92 29.32
CA VAL A 392 1.63 20.95 30.01
C VAL A 392 2.28 21.93 29.06
N SER A 393 3.03 21.40 28.06
CA SER A 393 3.73 22.21 27.09
C SER A 393 2.85 22.63 25.90
N GLY A 394 1.78 21.88 25.61
CA GLY A 394 0.96 22.06 24.42
C GLY A 394 1.60 21.51 23.14
N GLU A 395 2.81 20.96 23.22
CA GLU A 395 3.53 20.42 22.06
C GLU A 395 2.84 19.19 21.49
N PRO A 396 2.84 19.01 20.15
CA PRO A 396 2.29 17.83 19.50
C PRO A 396 3.06 16.57 19.88
N LEU A 397 2.33 15.46 20.02
CA LEU A 397 2.90 14.17 20.38
C LEU A 397 2.74 13.15 19.25
N ARG A 398 3.75 12.30 19.07
CA ARG A 398 3.62 11.04 18.34
C ARG A 398 3.05 9.98 19.29
N ALA A 399 1.75 9.84 19.30
CA ALA A 399 1.01 8.91 20.15
C ALA A 399 0.47 7.73 19.36
N LYS A 400 0.51 6.52 19.92
CA LYS A 400 -0.22 5.36 19.43
C LYS A 400 -1.70 5.55 19.72
N VAL A 401 -2.54 5.28 18.74
CA VAL A 401 -4.00 5.29 18.81
C VAL A 401 -4.47 3.86 18.61
N PHE A 402 -4.87 3.22 19.67
CA PHE A 402 -5.18 1.79 19.71
C PHE A 402 -6.64 1.57 20.11
N ILE A 403 -7.33 0.66 19.44
CA ILE A 403 -8.73 0.31 19.69
C ILE A 403 -8.81 -1.04 20.39
N THR A 404 -9.20 -1.03 21.66
CA THR A 404 -9.28 -2.26 22.46
C THR A 404 -10.31 -3.24 21.90
N ASN A 405 -9.98 -4.52 21.90
CA ASN A 405 -10.80 -5.61 21.37
C ASN A 405 -11.16 -5.48 19.88
N HIS A 406 -10.33 -4.72 19.13
CA HIS A 406 -10.51 -4.52 17.70
C HIS A 406 -9.17 -4.61 16.95
N ASP A 407 -8.17 -3.84 17.38
CA ASP A 407 -6.92 -3.74 16.64
C ASP A 407 -6.07 -5.00 16.80
N ILE A 408 -5.77 -5.63 15.66
CA ILE A 408 -4.86 -6.76 15.48
C ILE A 408 -3.97 -6.47 14.26
N ASP A 409 -2.91 -7.22 14.05
CA ASP A 409 -2.06 -7.18 12.84
C ASP A 409 -1.65 -5.76 12.44
N SER A 410 -1.13 -4.98 13.39
CA SER A 410 -0.70 -3.58 13.20
C SER A 410 -1.79 -2.62 12.71
N SER A 411 -3.07 -2.91 12.91
CA SER A 411 -4.17 -2.05 12.43
C SER A 411 -4.34 -0.72 13.22
N PHE A 412 -3.63 -0.54 14.33
CA PHE A 412 -3.54 0.75 15.03
C PHE A 412 -2.85 1.82 14.17
N VAL A 413 -3.01 3.08 14.56
CA VAL A 413 -2.32 4.19 13.90
C VAL A 413 -1.51 5.02 14.90
N TYR A 414 -0.66 5.90 14.38
CA TYR A 414 0.04 6.90 15.17
C TYR A 414 -0.43 8.31 14.80
N SER A 415 -0.34 9.23 15.75
CA SER A 415 -0.38 10.65 15.42
C SER A 415 0.96 11.09 14.80
N HIS A 416 0.90 12.02 13.86
CA HIS A 416 2.04 12.45 13.05
C HIS A 416 2.55 13.82 13.48
N LEU A 417 3.85 13.93 13.65
CA LEU A 417 4.50 15.23 13.82
C LEU A 417 4.67 15.90 12.44
N PRO A 418 4.66 17.25 12.36
CA PRO A 418 4.70 18.18 13.48
C PRO A 418 3.33 18.58 14.03
N ALA A 419 2.21 18.24 13.39
CA ALA A 419 0.87 18.69 13.83
C ALA A 419 0.32 17.90 15.03
N GLY A 420 0.74 16.64 15.21
CA GLY A 420 0.16 15.71 16.18
C GLY A 420 -1.16 15.11 15.73
N ASP A 421 -1.48 15.23 14.43
CA ASP A 421 -2.70 14.75 13.82
C ASP A 421 -2.74 13.23 13.69
N TYR A 422 -3.91 12.66 13.84
CA TYR A 422 -4.17 11.25 13.58
C TYR A 422 -5.50 11.05 12.86
N HIS A 423 -5.57 9.97 12.05
CA HIS A 423 -6.75 9.59 11.28
C HIS A 423 -6.96 8.09 11.42
N ARG A 424 -8.12 7.66 11.92
CA ARG A 424 -8.47 6.25 12.10
C ARG A 424 -9.81 5.96 11.45
N TYR A 425 -9.78 5.16 10.38
CA TYR A 425 -10.95 4.75 9.61
C TYR A 425 -11.54 3.50 10.22
N LEU A 426 -12.84 3.51 10.47
CA LEU A 426 -13.59 2.42 11.08
C LEU A 426 -14.99 2.34 10.50
N TYR A 427 -15.56 1.17 10.52
CA TYR A 427 -16.99 0.99 10.28
C TYR A 427 -17.81 1.68 11.39
N GLU A 428 -19.09 1.97 11.12
CA GLU A 428 -19.96 2.55 12.15
C GLU A 428 -20.05 1.65 13.38
N GLY A 429 -19.95 2.25 14.55
CA GLY A 429 -19.96 1.51 15.81
C GLY A 429 -19.55 2.36 17.00
N SER A 430 -19.41 1.71 18.15
CA SER A 430 -18.93 2.30 19.40
C SER A 430 -17.66 1.60 19.84
N TYR A 431 -16.60 2.37 20.07
CA TYR A 431 -15.24 1.87 20.27
C TYR A 431 -14.61 2.41 21.56
N ASN A 432 -13.75 1.61 22.19
CA ASN A 432 -12.89 2.07 23.27
C ASN A 432 -11.50 2.33 22.71
N ILE A 433 -10.99 3.53 22.94
CA ILE A 433 -9.78 4.04 22.30
C ILE A 433 -8.74 4.40 23.35
N VAL A 434 -7.54 3.88 23.22
CA VAL A 434 -6.40 4.18 24.09
C VAL A 434 -5.40 5.03 23.31
N PHE A 435 -5.04 6.14 23.90
CA PHE A 435 -3.93 7.00 23.44
C PHE A 435 -2.74 6.83 24.37
N SER A 436 -1.57 6.61 23.79
CA SER A 436 -0.33 6.47 24.54
C SER A 436 0.86 7.08 23.82
N ALA A 437 1.70 7.77 24.55
CA ALA A 437 2.95 8.33 24.03
C ALA A 437 4.08 8.11 25.04
N PRO A 438 5.33 8.01 24.56
CA PRO A 438 6.49 7.90 25.43
C PRO A 438 6.58 9.03 26.45
N GLY A 439 6.87 8.69 27.71
CA GLY A 439 6.98 9.68 28.78
C GLY A 439 5.65 10.32 29.22
N HIS A 440 4.51 9.77 28.79
CA HIS A 440 3.18 10.29 29.13
C HIS A 440 2.28 9.19 29.69
N ASN A 441 1.35 9.57 30.55
CA ASN A 441 0.30 8.68 31.01
C ASN A 441 -0.68 8.40 29.87
N SER A 442 -1.04 7.13 29.67
CA SER A 442 -2.05 6.76 28.68
C SER A 442 -3.43 7.25 29.07
N LYS A 443 -4.27 7.52 28.07
CA LYS A 443 -5.64 8.00 28.25
C LYS A 443 -6.61 7.15 27.45
N THR A 444 -7.65 6.66 28.11
CA THR A 444 -8.69 5.82 27.48
C THR A 444 -10.00 6.60 27.36
N PHE A 445 -10.60 6.52 26.18
CA PHE A 445 -11.94 7.01 25.91
C PHE A 445 -12.86 5.82 25.66
N TYR A 446 -13.96 5.76 26.36
CA TYR A 446 -14.92 4.67 26.27
C TYR A 446 -16.13 5.06 25.41
N ASN A 447 -16.64 4.10 24.64
CA ASN A 447 -17.88 4.23 23.86
C ASN A 447 -17.86 5.43 22.90
N VAL A 448 -16.73 5.66 22.22
CA VAL A 448 -16.61 6.68 21.16
C VAL A 448 -17.39 6.20 19.93
N ASN A 449 -18.37 6.98 19.51
CA ASN A 449 -19.23 6.62 18.38
C ASN A 449 -18.62 7.06 17.05
N VAL A 450 -18.56 6.15 16.11
CA VAL A 450 -18.22 6.38 14.71
C VAL A 450 -19.46 6.16 13.86
N GLY A 451 -19.78 7.10 12.97
CA GLY A 451 -20.90 7.01 12.04
C GLY A 451 -20.46 6.91 10.59
N LYS A 452 -21.31 6.33 9.73
CA LYS A 452 -21.08 6.26 8.28
C LYS A 452 -20.90 7.67 7.71
N ARG A 453 -19.83 7.87 6.91
CA ARG A 453 -19.52 9.14 6.25
C ARG A 453 -19.58 10.34 7.20
N ARG A 454 -19.09 10.16 8.42
CA ARG A 454 -19.03 11.20 9.45
C ARG A 454 -17.66 11.20 10.09
N THR A 455 -17.25 12.41 10.50
CA THR A 455 -16.02 12.64 11.26
C THR A 455 -16.37 12.80 12.73
N THR A 456 -15.77 11.99 13.59
CA THR A 456 -15.79 12.19 15.03
C THR A 456 -14.47 12.85 15.43
N TRP A 457 -14.52 14.09 15.90
CA TRP A 457 -13.34 14.81 16.34
C TRP A 457 -13.04 14.48 17.80
N LEU A 458 -11.79 14.09 18.08
CA LEU A 458 -11.32 13.77 19.42
C LEU A 458 -9.89 14.30 19.61
N ASN A 459 -9.76 15.54 20.09
CA ASN A 459 -8.47 16.09 20.49
C ASN A 459 -8.09 15.55 21.87
N VAL A 460 -6.85 15.15 22.03
CA VAL A 460 -6.37 14.46 23.22
C VAL A 460 -5.16 15.17 23.82
N GLU A 461 -5.23 15.41 25.12
CA GLU A 461 -4.10 15.88 25.90
C GLU A 461 -3.63 14.73 26.81
N LEU A 462 -2.34 14.37 26.69
CA LEU A 462 -1.70 13.39 27.56
C LEU A 462 -0.83 14.11 28.59
N SER A 463 -1.02 13.78 29.86
CA SER A 463 -0.16 14.31 30.91
C SER A 463 1.20 13.64 30.90
N PRO A 464 2.29 14.39 31.11
CA PRO A 464 3.59 13.79 31.36
C PRO A 464 3.48 12.74 32.49
N ALA A 465 4.15 11.61 32.31
CA ALA A 465 4.35 10.70 33.41
C ALA A 465 5.21 11.43 34.46
N GLU A 466 4.79 11.43 35.70
CA GLU A 466 5.63 11.99 36.75
C GLU A 466 6.99 11.26 36.73
N ASP A 467 8.09 12.01 36.68
CA ASP A 467 9.44 11.48 36.89
C ASP A 467 9.59 11.05 38.34
N GLY A 468 8.76 10.08 38.74
CA GLY A 468 8.91 9.46 40.05
C GLY A 468 10.13 8.56 40.00
N ILE A 469 11.13 8.84 40.82
CA ILE A 469 11.88 7.78 41.49
C ILE A 469 10.84 7.06 42.37
N GLY A 470 9.85 6.47 41.69
CA GLY A 470 8.74 5.76 42.33
C GLY A 470 9.28 4.42 42.82
N THR A 471 9.15 4.21 44.09
CA THR A 471 9.17 2.87 44.67
C THR A 471 8.24 1.97 43.87
N GLU A 472 8.70 0.76 43.49
CA GLU A 472 7.90 -0.30 42.88
C GLU A 472 6.60 -0.47 43.66
N ASN A 473 5.53 0.13 43.20
CA ASN A 473 4.20 0.00 43.77
C ASN A 473 3.34 -0.75 42.76
N SER A 474 3.74 -2.01 42.48
CA SER A 474 3.04 -2.81 41.50
C SER A 474 2.33 -3.99 42.17
N SER A 475 1.02 -4.03 41.95
CA SER A 475 0.26 -5.28 42.02
C SER A 475 0.52 -6.20 40.81
N LEU A 476 1.44 -5.83 39.92
CA LEU A 476 1.80 -6.58 38.73
C LEU A 476 2.81 -7.68 39.09
N ASN A 477 2.39 -8.91 38.93
CA ASN A 477 3.28 -10.07 39.08
C ASN A 477 3.84 -10.46 37.71
N ILE A 478 5.02 -9.91 37.37
CA ILE A 478 5.66 -10.09 36.07
C ILE A 478 6.97 -10.87 36.23
N ARG A 479 7.10 -11.93 35.45
CA ARG A 479 8.36 -12.68 35.29
C ARG A 479 8.98 -12.32 33.94
N ILE A 480 10.28 -12.09 33.92
CA ILE A 480 11.06 -11.74 32.74
C ILE A 480 12.25 -12.69 32.68
N TYR A 481 12.33 -13.48 31.62
CA TYR A 481 13.33 -14.52 31.48
C TYR A 481 13.62 -14.87 30.01
N PRO A 482 14.79 -15.45 29.68
CA PRO A 482 15.96 -15.53 30.54
C PRO A 482 16.62 -14.16 30.75
N ASN A 483 17.33 -13.99 31.84
CA ASN A 483 18.19 -12.84 32.09
C ASN A 483 19.47 -13.31 32.79
N PRO A 484 20.63 -13.35 32.12
CA PRO A 484 20.89 -12.80 30.76
C PRO A 484 20.17 -13.52 29.61
N VAL A 485 19.95 -12.78 28.51
CA VAL A 485 19.41 -13.31 27.25
C VAL A 485 20.58 -13.84 26.41
N THR A 486 20.54 -15.12 26.08
CA THR A 486 21.61 -15.80 25.32
C THR A 486 21.13 -16.32 23.95
N ASP A 487 19.84 -16.57 23.79
CA ASP A 487 19.25 -17.27 22.63
C ASP A 487 18.29 -16.40 21.80
N GLY A 488 18.48 -15.09 21.82
CA GLY A 488 17.75 -14.15 20.96
C GLY A 488 16.29 -13.89 21.35
N GLY A 489 15.76 -14.47 22.44
CA GLY A 489 14.39 -14.26 22.91
C GLY A 489 14.31 -13.88 24.39
N LEU A 490 13.61 -12.77 24.69
CA LEU A 490 13.26 -12.34 26.04
C LEU A 490 11.76 -12.58 26.26
N PHE A 491 11.42 -13.45 27.20
CA PHE A 491 10.04 -13.79 27.54
C PHE A 491 9.57 -12.97 28.73
N ILE A 492 8.32 -12.52 28.63
CA ILE A 492 7.59 -11.83 29.69
C ILE A 492 6.36 -12.65 29.98
N SER A 493 6.18 -13.07 31.22
CA SER A 493 4.99 -13.77 31.69
C SER A 493 4.35 -12.94 32.79
N SER A 494 3.05 -12.67 32.68
CA SER A 494 2.28 -11.86 33.60
C SER A 494 0.98 -12.58 34.00
N ASP A 495 0.50 -12.34 35.20
CA ASP A 495 -0.82 -12.81 35.64
C ASP A 495 -1.97 -11.91 35.17
N GLN A 496 -1.64 -10.79 34.52
CA GLN A 496 -2.59 -9.79 34.02
C GLN A 496 -2.00 -9.15 32.76
N ASN A 497 -2.84 -8.39 32.05
CA ASN A 497 -2.41 -7.57 30.91
C ASN A 497 -1.22 -6.68 31.32
N PRO A 498 -0.03 -6.87 30.69
CA PRO A 498 1.16 -6.10 31.02
C PRO A 498 1.08 -4.65 30.53
N GLY A 499 0.29 -4.39 29.49
CA GLY A 499 0.17 -3.06 28.90
C GLY A 499 1.37 -2.70 28.02
N PHE A 500 2.03 -1.60 28.33
CA PHE A 500 3.17 -1.09 27.59
C PHE A 500 4.48 -1.71 28.03
N ILE A 501 5.28 -2.06 27.05
CA ILE A 501 6.59 -2.68 27.27
C ILE A 501 7.62 -1.87 26.47
N GLU A 502 8.66 -1.40 27.15
CA GLU A 502 9.76 -0.69 26.50
C GLU A 502 11.13 -1.24 26.93
N LEU A 503 12.08 -1.29 25.98
CA LEU A 503 13.49 -1.54 26.27
C LEU A 503 14.29 -0.25 26.01
N ILE A 504 15.11 0.11 26.98
CA ILE A 504 15.93 1.32 26.95
C ILE A 504 17.40 0.87 27.09
N ASN A 505 18.26 1.30 26.18
CA ASN A 505 19.69 0.98 26.23
C ASN A 505 20.44 1.82 27.28
N SER A 506 21.73 1.54 27.49
CA SER A 506 22.59 2.24 28.45
C SER A 506 22.79 3.74 28.16
N ALA A 507 22.50 4.20 26.95
CA ALA A 507 22.53 5.61 26.57
C ALA A 507 21.19 6.34 26.82
N GLY A 508 20.20 5.66 27.41
CA GLY A 508 18.86 6.19 27.63
C GLY A 508 17.98 6.19 26.38
N ILE A 509 18.43 5.58 25.29
CA ILE A 509 17.68 5.50 24.04
C ILE A 509 16.77 4.29 24.10
N ARG A 510 15.47 4.50 23.82
CA ARG A 510 14.51 3.40 23.70
C ARG A 510 14.71 2.67 22.38
N VAL A 511 14.95 1.36 22.47
CA VAL A 511 15.25 0.47 21.34
C VAL A 511 14.10 -0.49 21.01
N PHE A 512 13.14 -0.64 21.91
CA PHE A 512 11.92 -1.41 21.69
C PHE A 512 10.76 -0.76 22.45
N TYR A 513 9.57 -0.81 21.86
CA TYR A 513 8.35 -0.34 22.48
C TYR A 513 7.15 -1.06 21.86
N ASP A 514 6.30 -1.63 22.69
CA ASP A 514 5.08 -2.30 22.26
C ASP A 514 3.99 -2.22 23.34
N TYR A 515 2.75 -2.50 22.94
CA TYR A 515 1.62 -2.70 23.84
C TYR A 515 1.07 -4.10 23.63
N SER A 516 0.85 -4.85 24.72
CA SER A 516 0.30 -6.20 24.65
C SER A 516 -0.76 -6.42 25.72
N GLU A 517 -1.83 -7.08 25.34
CA GLU A 517 -2.85 -7.62 26.25
C GLU A 517 -2.59 -9.10 26.59
N GLU A 518 -1.64 -9.73 25.89
CA GLU A 518 -1.28 -11.12 26.13
C GLU A 518 -0.46 -11.26 27.40
N THR A 519 -0.73 -12.32 28.15
CA THR A 519 -0.03 -12.63 29.41
C THR A 519 1.33 -13.31 29.21
N GLU A 520 1.59 -13.80 27.99
CA GLU A 520 2.87 -14.40 27.58
C GLU A 520 3.38 -13.69 26.33
N ILE A 521 4.53 -13.05 26.39
CA ILE A 521 5.10 -12.24 25.30
C ILE A 521 6.54 -12.67 25.07
N CYS A 522 6.96 -12.73 23.81
CA CYS A 522 8.36 -12.91 23.41
C CYS A 522 8.84 -11.67 22.65
N ILE A 523 9.92 -11.07 23.13
CA ILE A 523 10.64 -10.01 22.44
C ILE A 523 11.89 -10.63 21.80
N TYR A 524 11.99 -10.56 20.49
CA TYR A 524 13.19 -10.99 19.79
C TYR A 524 14.30 -9.95 19.98
N THR A 525 15.43 -10.40 20.52
CA THR A 525 16.58 -9.54 20.84
C THR A 525 17.73 -9.69 19.85
N SER A 526 17.53 -10.44 18.77
CA SER A 526 18.56 -10.69 17.74
C SER A 526 19.07 -9.43 17.02
N GLU A 527 18.29 -8.36 17.03
CA GLU A 527 18.69 -7.06 16.46
C GLU A 527 19.31 -6.11 17.51
N LEU A 528 19.33 -6.50 18.77
CA LEU A 528 19.91 -5.70 19.84
C LEU A 528 21.40 -5.97 19.97
N ALA A 529 22.20 -4.92 20.12
CA ALA A 529 23.62 -5.07 20.45
C ALA A 529 23.80 -5.70 21.85
N SER A 530 24.83 -6.50 22.02
CA SER A 530 25.17 -7.03 23.36
C SER A 530 25.38 -5.88 24.35
N GLY A 531 24.72 -5.94 25.49
CA GLY A 531 24.77 -4.84 26.45
C GLY A 531 23.73 -4.92 27.57
N ILE A 532 23.66 -3.84 28.34
CA ILE A 532 22.70 -3.66 29.42
C ILE A 532 21.54 -2.82 28.91
N TYR A 533 20.34 -3.31 29.20
CA TYR A 533 19.07 -2.65 28.90
C TYR A 533 18.21 -2.53 30.16
N LEU A 534 17.36 -1.53 30.21
CA LEU A 534 16.26 -1.46 31.16
C LEU A 534 14.97 -1.83 30.43
N ILE A 535 14.26 -2.86 30.91
CA ILE A 535 12.90 -3.11 30.50
C ILE A 535 11.96 -2.42 31.46
N ARG A 536 11.03 -1.63 30.91
CA ARG A 536 9.94 -1.04 31.67
C ARG A 536 8.62 -1.57 31.15
N ILE A 537 7.76 -2.02 32.05
CA ILE A 537 6.43 -2.53 31.74
C ILE A 537 5.45 -1.76 32.62
N HIS A 538 4.42 -1.19 32.00
CA HIS A 538 3.45 -0.39 32.74
C HIS A 538 2.03 -0.48 32.16
N ASN A 539 1.05 -0.45 33.03
CA ASN A 539 -0.38 -0.34 32.72
C ASN A 539 -1.07 0.61 33.71
N ASP A 540 -2.40 0.64 33.72
CA ASP A 540 -3.23 1.44 34.60
C ASP A 540 -3.13 1.10 36.09
N ARG A 541 -2.47 -0.01 36.46
CA ARG A 541 -2.28 -0.49 37.85
C ARG A 541 -0.88 -0.28 38.41
N GLY A 542 0.06 0.17 37.58
CA GLY A 542 1.42 0.43 38.01
C GLY A 542 2.49 0.18 36.94
N TYR A 543 3.72 0.22 37.36
CA TYR A 543 4.85 -0.07 36.49
C TYR A 543 5.89 -0.93 37.20
N ILE A 544 6.67 -1.66 36.39
CA ILE A 544 7.85 -2.40 36.84
C ILE A 544 9.02 -2.05 35.92
N THR A 545 10.20 -1.87 36.49
CA THR A 545 11.44 -1.67 35.74
C THR A 545 12.48 -2.71 36.18
N LYS A 546 13.06 -3.45 35.22
CA LYS A 546 14.10 -4.45 35.48
C LYS A 546 15.28 -4.27 34.54
N LYS A 547 16.48 -4.59 35.06
CA LYS A 547 17.70 -4.65 34.26
C LYS A 547 17.75 -5.97 33.49
N ILE A 548 18.01 -5.88 32.17
CA ILE A 548 18.21 -7.02 31.27
C ILE A 548 19.64 -6.97 30.71
N ILE A 549 20.24 -8.11 30.55
CA ILE A 549 21.56 -8.28 29.94
C ILE A 549 21.37 -9.11 28.67
N VAL A 550 21.79 -8.58 27.52
CA VAL A 550 21.76 -9.24 26.20
C VAL A 550 23.20 -9.56 25.81
N PHE A 551 23.48 -10.81 25.41
CA PHE A 551 24.79 -11.28 24.96
C PHE A 551 24.87 -11.44 23.45
#